data_a39e8c8931c16f43ec04420f9361701d
#
_entry.id   a39e8c8931c16f43ec04420f9361701d
#
_cell.length_a   1.000
_cell.length_b   1.000
_cell.length_c   1.000
_cell.angle_alpha   90.00
_cell.angle_beta   90.00
_cell.angle_gamma   90.00
#
_symmetry.space_group_name_H-M   'P 1'
#
loop_
_entity.id
_entity.type
_entity.pdbx_description
1 polymer ?
#
loop_
_entity_poly.entity_id
_entity_poly.type
_entity_poly.pdbx_seq_one_letter_code
_entity_poly.pdbx_strand_id
1 'polypeptide(L)'
;MTTKTGILLVNLGTPAAPTTAAVKAFLSQFLHDPRVVDLPRYLWCPLLHFIILPTRSPKVAKLYQQVWTEQGSPLMVISKQQRAALEQELKREGVEVPVELAMTYGSPSVNDGWQALKAKGVNRVILLPLYPQYSVSTTASVFDAWGKAMKRERNLPVVRLIRDYHAHPEYIQALAMSVRRHWEQHGQGDHLLMSFHGIPERYENEGDPYGHQCRHTASLLAEALGLEAGQWTASFQSRFGKEEWLKPYTDVTIGGMPAAGIKRLDVICPAFSADCLETLEEIQVQNRDIFMEAGGERFEYIPALNSDQAHIRMMVSLICRELA
;
A
#
# COMPACT_ATOMS: atom_id res chain seq x y z
N MET A 1 -32.02 16.62 -10.05
CA MET A 1 -31.53 15.87 -8.84
C MET A 1 -30.30 16.57 -8.34
N THR A 2 -30.22 16.88 -7.06
CA THR A 2 -29.02 17.46 -6.46
C THR A 2 -27.88 16.44 -6.46
N THR A 3 -26.69 16.87 -6.81
CA THR A 3 -25.50 16.01 -6.77
C THR A 3 -25.11 15.77 -5.32
N LYS A 4 -25.11 14.51 -4.89
CA LYS A 4 -24.63 14.10 -3.56
C LYS A 4 -23.37 13.28 -3.73
N THR A 5 -22.24 13.84 -3.31
CA THR A 5 -20.93 13.20 -3.41
C THR A 5 -20.68 12.32 -2.19
N GLY A 6 -19.99 11.20 -2.38
CA GLY A 6 -19.44 10.36 -1.34
C GLY A 6 -18.02 9.90 -1.70
N ILE A 7 -17.27 9.48 -0.73
CA ILE A 7 -15.87 9.05 -0.88
C ILE A 7 -15.78 7.56 -0.60
N LEU A 8 -15.12 6.83 -1.49
CA LEU A 8 -14.79 5.43 -1.28
C LEU A 8 -13.26 5.29 -1.21
N LEU A 9 -12.77 5.07 0.01
CA LEU A 9 -11.38 4.66 0.23
C LEU A 9 -11.23 3.19 -0.14
N VAL A 10 -10.20 2.84 -0.88
CA VAL A 10 -9.94 1.44 -1.25
C VAL A 10 -8.51 1.06 -0.94
N ASN A 11 -8.34 0.00 -0.14
CA ASN A 11 -7.05 -0.62 0.11
C ASN A 11 -7.01 -2.05 -0.45
N LEU A 12 -5.84 -2.71 -0.40
CA LEU A 12 -5.61 -4.04 -0.96
C LEU A 12 -6.57 -5.08 -0.38
N GLY A 13 -6.65 -5.10 0.93
CA GLY A 13 -7.36 -6.12 1.68
C GLY A 13 -6.45 -7.02 2.49
N THR A 14 -7.07 -7.90 3.24
CA THR A 14 -6.39 -8.76 4.20
C THR A 14 -7.25 -9.99 4.47
N PRO A 15 -6.67 -11.12 4.93
CA PRO A 15 -7.46 -12.26 5.38
C PRO A 15 -8.43 -11.88 6.51
N ALA A 16 -9.56 -12.59 6.61
CA ALA A 16 -10.54 -12.38 7.68
C ALA A 16 -10.03 -12.83 9.07
N ALA A 17 -9.04 -13.73 9.10
CA ALA A 17 -8.40 -14.26 10.30
C ALA A 17 -6.99 -14.77 9.98
N PRO A 18 -6.07 -14.86 10.97
CA PRO A 18 -4.71 -15.37 10.77
C PRO A 18 -4.69 -16.91 10.74
N THR A 19 -5.62 -17.51 10.01
CA THR A 19 -5.76 -18.97 9.85
C THR A 19 -5.45 -19.38 8.42
N THR A 20 -4.96 -20.61 8.25
CA THR A 20 -4.65 -21.15 6.91
C THR A 20 -5.85 -21.08 5.96
N ALA A 21 -7.06 -21.33 6.45
CA ALA A 21 -8.27 -21.30 5.65
C ALA A 21 -8.62 -19.87 5.18
N ALA A 22 -8.59 -18.88 6.06
CA ALA A 22 -8.86 -17.49 5.73
C ALA A 22 -7.77 -16.90 4.81
N VAL A 23 -6.50 -17.20 5.07
CA VAL A 23 -5.38 -16.80 4.20
C VAL A 23 -5.50 -17.45 2.82
N LYS A 24 -5.87 -18.75 2.74
CA LYS A 24 -6.11 -19.42 1.46
C LYS A 24 -7.22 -18.74 0.66
N ALA A 25 -8.32 -18.37 1.31
CA ALA A 25 -9.42 -17.67 0.65
C ALA A 25 -9.00 -16.30 0.11
N PHE A 26 -8.27 -15.53 0.91
CA PHE A 26 -7.72 -14.22 0.52
C PHE A 26 -6.71 -14.35 -0.64
N LEU A 27 -5.70 -15.22 -0.50
CA LEU A 27 -4.70 -15.44 -1.55
C LEU A 27 -5.32 -15.97 -2.84
N SER A 28 -6.36 -16.81 -2.73
CA SER A 28 -7.09 -17.30 -3.91
C SER A 28 -7.73 -16.13 -4.66
N GLN A 29 -8.42 -15.21 -3.97
CA GLN A 29 -9.03 -14.05 -4.61
C GLN A 29 -7.97 -13.13 -5.23
N PHE A 30 -6.91 -12.83 -4.51
CA PHE A 30 -5.80 -11.96 -4.92
C PHE A 30 -5.06 -12.50 -6.15
N LEU A 31 -4.67 -13.79 -6.11
CA LEU A 31 -3.87 -14.41 -7.17
C LEU A 31 -4.69 -14.86 -8.39
N HIS A 32 -6.03 -14.79 -8.32
CA HIS A 32 -6.89 -14.93 -9.48
C HIS A 32 -7.08 -13.64 -10.27
N ASP A 33 -6.66 -12.49 -9.74
CA ASP A 33 -6.75 -11.25 -10.50
C ASP A 33 -5.74 -11.27 -11.66
N PRO A 34 -6.20 -11.13 -12.93
CA PRO A 34 -5.31 -11.08 -14.08
C PRO A 34 -4.36 -9.88 -14.08
N ARG A 35 -4.68 -8.83 -13.32
CA ARG A 35 -3.80 -7.68 -13.13
C ARG A 35 -2.64 -7.97 -12.18
N VAL A 36 -2.81 -8.96 -11.30
CA VAL A 36 -1.76 -9.38 -10.35
C VAL A 36 -0.92 -10.50 -10.95
N VAL A 37 -1.57 -11.47 -11.61
CA VAL A 37 -0.91 -12.56 -12.32
C VAL A 37 -1.52 -12.71 -13.70
N ASP A 38 -0.82 -12.27 -14.70
CA ASP A 38 -1.26 -12.21 -16.11
C ASP A 38 -0.90 -13.45 -16.92
N LEU A 39 -0.63 -14.57 -16.25
CA LEU A 39 -0.41 -15.85 -16.90
C LEU A 39 -1.71 -16.43 -17.47
N PRO A 40 -1.64 -17.22 -18.58
CA PRO A 40 -2.79 -17.91 -19.12
C PRO A 40 -3.52 -18.75 -18.07
N ARG A 41 -4.83 -18.57 -17.92
CA ARG A 41 -5.63 -19.17 -16.84
C ARG A 41 -5.56 -20.71 -16.79
N TYR A 42 -5.50 -21.35 -17.96
CA TYR A 42 -5.40 -22.82 -18.05
C TYR A 42 -4.08 -23.37 -17.49
N LEU A 43 -3.01 -22.58 -17.44
CA LEU A 43 -1.75 -22.92 -16.79
C LEU A 43 -1.73 -22.49 -15.34
N TRP A 44 -2.20 -21.25 -15.07
CA TRP A 44 -2.10 -20.65 -13.75
C TRP A 44 -3.07 -21.28 -12.72
N CYS A 45 -4.33 -21.49 -13.09
CA CYS A 45 -5.32 -21.97 -12.12
C CYS A 45 -4.97 -23.36 -11.54
N PRO A 46 -4.53 -24.37 -12.30
CA PRO A 46 -4.06 -25.63 -11.72
C PRO A 46 -2.87 -25.43 -10.78
N LEU A 47 -1.85 -24.65 -11.21
CA LEU A 47 -0.67 -24.35 -10.40
C LEU A 47 -1.06 -23.66 -9.09
N LEU A 48 -1.95 -22.68 -9.16
CA LEU A 48 -2.44 -21.92 -8.02
C LEU A 48 -3.15 -22.85 -7.02
N HIS A 49 -4.13 -23.66 -7.48
CA HIS A 49 -4.96 -24.47 -6.59
C HIS A 49 -4.26 -25.69 -6.02
N PHE A 50 -3.42 -26.35 -6.79
CA PHE A 50 -2.83 -27.63 -6.38
C PHE A 50 -1.45 -27.48 -5.75
N ILE A 51 -0.74 -26.36 -6.00
CA ILE A 51 0.62 -26.17 -5.49
C ILE A 51 0.72 -24.90 -4.62
N ILE A 52 0.41 -23.72 -5.18
CA ILE A 52 0.70 -22.45 -4.49
C ILE A 52 -0.16 -22.28 -3.25
N LEU A 53 -1.49 -22.37 -3.37
CA LEU A 53 -2.38 -22.16 -2.22
C LEU A 53 -2.14 -23.20 -1.09
N PRO A 54 -2.00 -24.52 -1.37
CA PRO A 54 -1.73 -25.48 -0.30
C PRO A 54 -0.41 -25.27 0.41
N THR A 55 0.64 -24.86 -0.28
CA THR A 55 1.98 -24.72 0.29
C THR A 55 2.23 -23.35 0.92
N ARG A 56 1.67 -22.27 0.32
CA ARG A 56 1.91 -20.90 0.75
C ARG A 56 0.96 -20.45 1.87
N SER A 57 -0.30 -20.87 1.84
CA SER A 57 -1.28 -20.41 2.83
C SER A 57 -0.92 -20.73 4.28
N PRO A 58 -0.41 -21.94 4.63
CA PRO A 58 0.03 -22.21 6.00
C PRO A 58 1.22 -21.35 6.44
N LYS A 59 2.17 -21.10 5.53
CA LYS A 59 3.34 -20.26 5.82
C LYS A 59 2.93 -18.81 6.07
N VAL A 60 2.13 -18.25 5.17
CA VAL A 60 1.64 -16.87 5.29
C VAL A 60 0.73 -16.71 6.51
N ALA A 61 -0.07 -17.73 6.88
CA ALA A 61 -0.87 -17.68 8.10
C ALA A 61 -0.03 -17.53 9.35
N LYS A 62 1.14 -18.19 9.43
CA LYS A 62 2.09 -18.02 10.55
C LYS A 62 2.65 -16.61 10.62
N LEU A 63 2.95 -15.98 9.48
CA LEU A 63 3.42 -14.60 9.44
C LEU A 63 2.31 -13.64 9.91
N TYR A 64 1.06 -13.85 9.44
CA TYR A 64 -0.08 -13.07 9.95
C TYR A 64 -0.28 -13.23 11.46
N GLN A 65 -0.06 -14.40 12.04
CA GLN A 65 -0.17 -14.61 13.48
C GLN A 65 0.79 -13.75 14.28
N GLN A 66 1.96 -13.42 13.74
CA GLN A 66 2.97 -12.59 14.40
C GLN A 66 2.57 -11.11 14.47
N VAL A 67 1.86 -10.63 13.45
CA VAL A 67 1.47 -9.20 13.34
C VAL A 67 0.00 -8.95 13.70
N TRP A 68 -0.77 -10.01 13.95
CA TRP A 68 -2.20 -9.90 14.21
C TRP A 68 -2.48 -9.28 15.59
N THR A 69 -3.33 -8.27 15.63
CA THR A 69 -3.74 -7.60 16.87
C THR A 69 -5.07 -8.15 17.39
N GLU A 70 -5.44 -7.81 18.63
CA GLU A 70 -6.76 -8.12 19.19
C GLU A 70 -7.91 -7.53 18.36
N GLN A 71 -7.67 -6.42 17.64
CA GLN A 71 -8.64 -5.74 16.79
C GLN A 71 -8.69 -6.29 15.35
N GLY A 72 -7.76 -7.15 14.97
CA GLY A 72 -7.66 -7.73 13.64
C GLY A 72 -6.31 -7.49 12.96
N SER A 73 -6.27 -7.61 11.63
CA SER A 73 -5.05 -7.32 10.88
C SER A 73 -4.69 -5.84 10.94
N PRO A 74 -3.39 -5.48 11.02
CA PRO A 74 -2.95 -4.08 11.04
C PRO A 74 -3.54 -3.26 9.89
N LEU A 75 -3.49 -3.79 8.66
CA LEU A 75 -4.03 -3.12 7.48
C LEU A 75 -5.51 -2.73 7.65
N MET A 76 -6.34 -3.65 8.17
CA MET A 76 -7.77 -3.39 8.36
C MET A 76 -8.01 -2.37 9.48
N VAL A 77 -7.32 -2.53 10.60
CA VAL A 77 -7.44 -1.62 11.76
C VAL A 77 -7.07 -0.21 11.35
N ILE A 78 -5.91 -0.05 10.70
CA ILE A 78 -5.39 1.25 10.28
C ILE A 78 -6.28 1.86 9.19
N SER A 79 -6.74 1.07 8.19
CA SER A 79 -7.64 1.61 7.17
C SER A 79 -8.97 2.10 7.74
N LYS A 80 -9.51 1.45 8.78
CA LYS A 80 -10.68 1.95 9.52
C LYS A 80 -10.38 3.25 10.26
N GLN A 81 -9.21 3.37 10.87
CA GLN A 81 -8.76 4.61 11.50
C GLN A 81 -8.59 5.74 10.48
N GLN A 82 -7.97 5.47 9.33
CA GLN A 82 -7.84 6.43 8.23
C GLN A 82 -9.21 6.93 7.76
N ARG A 83 -10.17 6.02 7.53
CA ARG A 83 -11.54 6.40 7.16
C ARG A 83 -12.18 7.32 8.19
N ALA A 84 -12.12 6.96 9.48
CA ALA A 84 -12.72 7.75 10.55
C ALA A 84 -12.06 9.11 10.71
N ALA A 85 -10.73 9.17 10.67
CA ALA A 85 -9.96 10.41 10.75
C ALA A 85 -10.23 11.32 9.55
N LEU A 86 -10.31 10.75 8.34
CA LEU A 86 -10.63 11.50 7.12
C LEU A 86 -12.04 12.11 7.19
N GLU A 87 -13.05 11.34 7.58
CA GLU A 87 -14.43 11.83 7.73
C GLU A 87 -14.51 12.98 8.76
N GLN A 88 -13.78 12.86 9.87
CA GLN A 88 -13.70 13.90 10.86
C GLN A 88 -13.00 15.17 10.35
N GLU A 89 -11.88 15.03 9.64
CA GLU A 89 -11.13 16.19 9.14
C GLU A 89 -11.89 16.91 8.01
N LEU A 90 -12.53 16.17 7.09
CA LEU A 90 -13.41 16.76 6.08
C LEU A 90 -14.52 17.60 6.72
N LYS A 91 -15.14 17.08 7.78
CA LYS A 91 -16.17 17.83 8.52
C LYS A 91 -15.61 19.10 9.17
N ARG A 92 -14.37 19.10 9.66
CA ARG A 92 -13.71 20.30 10.19
C ARG A 92 -13.49 21.36 9.14
N GLU A 93 -13.20 20.93 7.90
CA GLU A 93 -13.05 21.81 6.73
C GLU A 93 -14.40 22.22 6.12
N GLY A 94 -15.53 21.89 6.75
CA GLY A 94 -16.88 22.23 6.27
C GLY A 94 -17.39 21.34 5.14
N VAL A 95 -16.73 20.23 4.86
CA VAL A 95 -17.09 19.28 3.80
C VAL A 95 -17.85 18.10 4.41
N GLU A 96 -19.18 18.14 4.32
CA GLU A 96 -20.05 17.07 4.85
C GLU A 96 -20.37 16.03 3.74
N VAL A 97 -19.49 15.06 3.58
CA VAL A 97 -19.64 13.95 2.63
C VAL A 97 -19.42 12.60 3.33
N PRO A 98 -20.23 11.57 3.04
CA PRO A 98 -20.01 10.25 3.62
C PRO A 98 -18.72 9.62 3.08
N VAL A 99 -17.96 9.00 3.97
CA VAL A 99 -16.73 8.27 3.66
C VAL A 99 -16.94 6.80 4.00
N GLU A 100 -16.73 5.92 3.01
CA GLU A 100 -16.76 4.48 3.20
C GLU A 100 -15.39 3.86 2.87
N LEU A 101 -15.13 2.71 3.48
CA LEU A 101 -13.94 1.90 3.26
C LEU A 101 -14.32 0.64 2.49
N ALA A 102 -13.49 0.30 1.51
CA ALA A 102 -13.56 -0.97 0.81
C ALA A 102 -12.18 -1.59 0.63
N MET A 103 -12.18 -2.87 0.31
CA MET A 103 -10.99 -3.66 -0.03
C MET A 103 -11.11 -4.17 -1.46
N THR A 104 -10.01 -4.17 -2.19
CA THR A 104 -9.95 -4.79 -3.53
C THR A 104 -10.20 -6.30 -3.40
N TYR A 105 -9.61 -6.91 -2.36
CA TYR A 105 -9.75 -8.33 -2.04
C TYR A 105 -10.19 -8.51 -0.58
N GLY A 106 -11.14 -9.41 -0.36
CA GLY A 106 -11.72 -9.64 0.96
C GLY A 106 -12.94 -8.76 1.24
N SER A 107 -13.14 -8.37 2.50
CA SER A 107 -14.32 -7.64 2.96
C SER A 107 -13.94 -6.45 3.85
N PRO A 108 -14.70 -5.33 3.79
CA PRO A 108 -15.80 -5.06 2.87
C PRO A 108 -15.32 -4.91 1.42
N SER A 109 -16.03 -5.47 0.47
CA SER A 109 -15.68 -5.34 -0.95
C SER A 109 -15.99 -3.93 -1.51
N VAL A 110 -15.46 -3.63 -2.69
CA VAL A 110 -15.79 -2.38 -3.41
C VAL A 110 -17.30 -2.26 -3.65
N ASN A 111 -17.98 -3.39 -3.93
CA ASN A 111 -19.44 -3.41 -4.03
C ASN A 111 -20.13 -3.06 -2.71
N ASP A 112 -19.66 -3.60 -1.58
CA ASP A 112 -20.26 -3.32 -0.27
C ASP A 112 -20.13 -1.84 0.08
N GLY A 113 -18.93 -1.26 -0.16
CA GLY A 113 -18.69 0.18 0.02
C GLY A 113 -19.60 1.04 -0.87
N TRP A 114 -19.78 0.65 -2.13
CA TRP A 114 -20.72 1.33 -3.02
C TRP A 114 -22.17 1.23 -2.51
N GLN A 115 -22.64 0.06 -2.12
CA GLN A 115 -24.01 -0.10 -1.61
C GLN A 115 -24.25 0.73 -0.35
N ALA A 116 -23.25 0.85 0.53
CA ALA A 116 -23.32 1.73 1.71
C ALA A 116 -23.45 3.21 1.33
N LEU A 117 -22.66 3.70 0.34
CA LEU A 117 -22.77 5.06 -0.19
C LEU A 117 -24.13 5.29 -0.89
N LYS A 118 -24.56 4.34 -1.69
CA LYS A 118 -25.85 4.38 -2.40
C LYS A 118 -27.03 4.48 -1.44
N ALA A 119 -27.02 3.71 -0.35
CA ALA A 119 -28.06 3.78 0.69
C ALA A 119 -28.14 5.17 1.35
N LYS A 120 -27.04 5.93 1.34
CA LYS A 120 -26.98 7.33 1.79
C LYS A 120 -27.40 8.33 0.70
N GLY A 121 -27.85 7.86 -0.48
CA GLY A 121 -28.31 8.69 -1.61
C GLY A 121 -27.20 9.29 -2.45
N VAL A 122 -25.99 8.78 -2.36
CA VAL A 122 -24.82 9.23 -3.15
C VAL A 122 -25.04 8.89 -4.63
N ASN A 123 -24.74 9.85 -5.51
CA ASN A 123 -24.81 9.71 -6.98
C ASN A 123 -23.53 10.21 -7.68
N ARG A 124 -22.53 10.69 -6.93
CA ARG A 124 -21.17 10.99 -7.39
C ARG A 124 -20.19 10.38 -6.39
N VAL A 125 -19.22 9.61 -6.86
CA VAL A 125 -18.21 8.94 -6.01
C VAL A 125 -16.82 9.43 -6.36
N ILE A 126 -16.06 9.85 -5.35
CA ILE A 126 -14.62 10.00 -5.44
C ILE A 126 -14.01 8.70 -4.95
N LEU A 127 -13.32 7.99 -5.85
CA LEU A 127 -12.66 6.73 -5.59
C LEU A 127 -11.19 7.03 -5.30
N LEU A 128 -10.76 6.80 -4.06
CA LEU A 128 -9.39 7.02 -3.60
C LEU A 128 -8.72 5.68 -3.24
N PRO A 129 -7.97 5.08 -4.17
CA PRO A 129 -7.08 3.98 -3.85
C PRO A 129 -5.97 4.45 -2.90
N LEU A 130 -5.72 3.68 -1.85
CA LEU A 130 -4.70 4.02 -0.85
C LEU A 130 -3.29 3.56 -1.30
N TYR A 131 -2.99 3.83 -2.57
CA TYR A 131 -1.70 3.56 -3.20
C TYR A 131 -1.15 4.85 -3.79
N PRO A 132 -0.06 5.40 -3.24
CA PRO A 132 0.51 6.66 -3.73
C PRO A 132 0.99 6.56 -5.18
N GLN A 133 1.61 5.43 -5.53
CA GLN A 133 2.09 5.13 -6.88
C GLN A 133 1.05 4.25 -7.61
N TYR A 134 0.80 4.58 -8.87
CA TYR A 134 -0.03 3.74 -9.72
C TYR A 134 0.70 2.46 -10.11
N SER A 135 -0.01 1.34 -10.08
CA SER A 135 0.37 0.12 -10.79
C SER A 135 -0.87 -0.57 -11.36
N VAL A 136 -0.65 -1.34 -12.42
CA VAL A 136 -1.68 -2.21 -12.99
C VAL A 136 -2.22 -3.20 -11.97
N SER A 137 -1.37 -3.68 -11.04
CA SER A 137 -1.73 -4.65 -10.00
C SER A 137 -2.40 -4.04 -8.76
N THR A 138 -2.50 -2.71 -8.68
CA THR A 138 -3.11 -1.99 -7.54
C THR A 138 -4.26 -1.10 -7.99
N THR A 139 -3.97 0.11 -8.44
CA THR A 139 -5.00 1.10 -8.84
C THR A 139 -5.89 0.59 -9.96
N ALA A 140 -5.34 -0.11 -10.97
CA ALA A 140 -6.18 -0.65 -12.04
C ALA A 140 -7.06 -1.82 -11.56
N SER A 141 -6.59 -2.65 -10.62
CA SER A 141 -7.43 -3.68 -9.97
C SER A 141 -8.60 -3.07 -9.21
N VAL A 142 -8.40 -1.92 -8.53
CA VAL A 142 -9.49 -1.16 -7.89
C VAL A 142 -10.51 -0.71 -8.92
N PHE A 143 -10.05 -0.18 -10.07
CA PHE A 143 -10.94 0.25 -11.15
C PHE A 143 -11.74 -0.91 -11.74
N ASP A 144 -11.13 -2.07 -11.92
CA ASP A 144 -11.82 -3.29 -12.38
C ASP A 144 -12.85 -3.77 -11.34
N ALA A 145 -12.53 -3.72 -10.05
CA ALA A 145 -13.46 -4.06 -8.97
C ALA A 145 -14.68 -3.11 -8.95
N TRP A 146 -14.43 -1.80 -9.15
CA TRP A 146 -15.49 -0.81 -9.34
C TRP A 146 -16.35 -1.14 -10.58
N GLY A 147 -15.73 -1.39 -11.73
CA GLY A 147 -16.43 -1.79 -12.95
C GLY A 147 -17.31 -3.04 -12.76
N LYS A 148 -16.82 -4.03 -12.00
CA LYS A 148 -17.62 -5.22 -11.62
C LYS A 148 -18.84 -4.86 -10.77
N ALA A 149 -18.69 -3.96 -9.79
CA ALA A 149 -19.80 -3.49 -8.96
C ALA A 149 -20.87 -2.77 -9.80
N MET A 150 -20.44 -2.02 -10.82
CA MET A 150 -21.34 -1.25 -11.70
C MET A 150 -22.11 -2.11 -12.71
N LYS A 151 -21.69 -3.34 -13.01
CA LYS A 151 -22.34 -4.19 -14.04
C LYS A 151 -23.83 -4.41 -13.85
N ARG A 152 -24.32 -4.39 -12.61
CA ARG A 152 -25.73 -4.62 -12.26
C ARG A 152 -26.49 -3.34 -11.95
N GLU A 153 -25.80 -2.20 -11.95
CA GLU A 153 -26.42 -0.90 -11.69
C GLU A 153 -27.15 -0.39 -12.94
N ARG A 154 -28.40 0.04 -12.79
CA ARG A 154 -29.16 0.66 -13.87
C ARG A 154 -28.92 2.16 -13.97
N ASN A 155 -28.64 2.81 -12.84
CA ASN A 155 -28.33 4.22 -12.76
C ASN A 155 -26.89 4.37 -12.22
N LEU A 156 -25.96 4.60 -13.13
CA LEU A 156 -24.54 4.70 -12.77
C LEU A 156 -24.26 6.05 -12.09
N PRO A 157 -23.52 6.05 -10.96
CA PRO A 157 -23.05 7.31 -10.38
C PRO A 157 -21.97 7.93 -11.26
N VAL A 158 -21.77 9.23 -11.13
CA VAL A 158 -20.55 9.87 -11.63
C VAL A 158 -19.38 9.36 -10.78
N VAL A 159 -18.28 8.95 -11.42
CA VAL A 159 -17.06 8.52 -10.70
C VAL A 159 -15.89 9.42 -11.06
N ARG A 160 -15.14 9.81 -10.04
CA ARG A 160 -13.83 10.45 -10.14
C ARG A 160 -12.81 9.52 -9.50
N LEU A 161 -11.80 9.11 -10.25
CA LEU A 161 -10.72 8.26 -9.76
C LEU A 161 -9.47 9.10 -9.51
N ILE A 162 -8.99 9.09 -8.28
CA ILE A 162 -7.64 9.59 -7.96
C ILE A 162 -6.66 8.50 -8.35
N ARG A 163 -5.97 8.70 -9.47
CA ARG A 163 -5.14 7.66 -10.09
C ARG A 163 -3.85 7.39 -9.31
N ASP A 164 -3.18 8.43 -8.90
CA ASP A 164 -1.95 8.41 -8.11
C ASP A 164 -1.73 9.77 -7.42
N TYR A 165 -0.86 9.78 -6.42
CA TYR A 165 -0.46 11.00 -5.71
C TYR A 165 1.02 10.93 -5.27
N HIS A 166 1.82 10.12 -5.96
CA HIS A 166 3.22 9.81 -5.69
C HIS A 166 4.14 11.03 -5.57
N ALA A 167 3.82 12.13 -6.26
CA ALA A 167 4.58 13.39 -6.26
C ALA A 167 3.80 14.55 -5.64
N HIS A 168 2.67 14.27 -4.96
CA HIS A 168 1.87 15.33 -4.34
C HIS A 168 2.70 16.02 -3.23
N PRO A 169 2.85 17.37 -3.23
CA PRO A 169 3.72 18.05 -2.28
C PRO A 169 3.41 17.74 -0.82
N GLU A 170 2.13 17.71 -0.44
CA GLU A 170 1.72 17.40 0.93
C GLU A 170 2.00 15.93 1.31
N TYR A 171 1.98 15.01 0.34
CA TYR A 171 2.38 13.62 0.57
C TYR A 171 3.88 13.51 0.87
N ILE A 172 4.72 14.16 0.06
CA ILE A 172 6.16 14.20 0.28
C ILE A 172 6.48 14.88 1.62
N GLN A 173 5.81 15.97 1.96
CA GLN A 173 5.99 16.64 3.26
C GLN A 173 5.56 15.76 4.43
N ALA A 174 4.44 15.02 4.31
CA ALA A 174 4.02 14.08 5.36
C ALA A 174 5.07 12.99 5.61
N LEU A 175 5.65 12.42 4.54
CA LEU A 175 6.75 11.46 4.65
C LEU A 175 7.99 12.10 5.30
N ALA A 176 8.39 13.29 4.85
CA ALA A 176 9.55 13.98 5.40
C ALA A 176 9.37 14.32 6.90
N MET A 177 8.18 14.75 7.29
CA MET A 177 7.83 15.00 8.70
C MET A 177 7.90 13.71 9.54
N SER A 178 7.40 12.59 9.00
CA SER A 178 7.48 11.29 9.68
C SER A 178 8.93 10.87 9.92
N VAL A 179 9.78 10.97 8.89
CA VAL A 179 11.22 10.65 8.99
C VAL A 179 11.92 11.55 10.00
N ARG A 180 11.72 12.88 9.93
CA ARG A 180 12.36 13.83 10.87
C ARG A 180 11.94 13.56 12.30
N ARG A 181 10.65 13.34 12.57
CA ARG A 181 10.15 12.99 13.89
C ARG A 181 10.78 11.69 14.42
N HIS A 182 10.96 10.70 13.56
CA HIS A 182 11.64 9.47 13.92
C HIS A 182 13.10 9.73 14.29
N TRP A 183 13.81 10.51 13.49
CA TRP A 183 15.21 10.88 13.76
C TRP A 183 15.40 11.71 15.04
N GLU A 184 14.44 12.57 15.37
CA GLU A 184 14.43 13.33 16.64
C GLU A 184 14.31 12.39 17.85
N GLN A 185 13.59 11.30 17.72
CA GLN A 185 13.34 10.34 18.81
C GLN A 185 14.41 9.27 18.93
N HIS A 186 14.94 8.79 17.82
CA HIS A 186 15.82 7.62 17.75
C HIS A 186 17.26 7.96 17.26
N GLY A 187 17.49 9.18 16.80
CA GLY A 187 18.70 9.58 16.11
C GLY A 187 18.73 9.12 14.65
N GLN A 188 19.40 9.88 13.80
CA GLN A 188 19.53 9.57 12.38
C GLN A 188 20.50 8.41 12.15
N GLY A 189 20.18 7.49 11.26
CA GLY A 189 21.05 6.44 10.78
C GLY A 189 22.12 6.95 9.82
N ASP A 190 23.03 6.07 9.44
CA ASP A 190 24.06 6.38 8.44
C ASP A 190 23.46 6.45 7.04
N HIS A 191 22.31 5.79 6.83
CA HIS A 191 21.66 5.70 5.52
C HIS A 191 20.15 5.55 5.67
N LEU A 192 19.37 6.14 4.74
CA LEU A 192 17.93 5.96 4.61
C LEU A 192 17.63 5.05 3.43
N LEU A 193 17.06 3.89 3.68
CA LEU A 193 16.54 3.01 2.64
C LEU A 193 15.03 3.24 2.46
N MET A 194 14.61 3.51 1.24
CA MET A 194 13.22 3.65 0.85
C MET A 194 12.79 2.39 0.11
N SER A 195 12.10 1.48 0.79
CA SER A 195 11.68 0.21 0.22
C SER A 195 10.27 0.30 -0.34
N PHE A 196 10.11 -0.14 -1.59
CA PHE A 196 8.84 -0.21 -2.30
C PHE A 196 8.50 -1.67 -2.59
N HIS A 197 7.22 -2.01 -2.68
CA HIS A 197 6.86 -3.35 -3.15
C HIS A 197 7.34 -3.53 -4.59
N GLY A 198 8.01 -4.63 -4.90
CA GLY A 198 8.45 -4.94 -6.25
C GLY A 198 7.30 -5.32 -7.16
N ILE A 199 7.50 -5.14 -8.46
CA ILE A 199 6.70 -5.73 -9.52
C ILE A 199 7.63 -6.38 -10.56
N PRO A 200 7.15 -7.31 -11.41
CA PRO A 200 7.94 -7.81 -12.53
C PRO A 200 8.45 -6.67 -13.42
N GLU A 201 9.73 -6.70 -13.78
CA GLU A 201 10.37 -5.66 -14.61
C GLU A 201 9.66 -5.49 -15.95
N ARG A 202 9.12 -6.58 -16.52
CA ARG A 202 8.36 -6.51 -17.77
C ARG A 202 7.12 -5.62 -17.68
N TYR A 203 6.47 -5.44 -16.50
CA TYR A 203 5.33 -4.53 -16.37
C TYR A 203 5.75 -3.07 -16.64
N GLU A 204 6.92 -2.65 -16.14
CA GLU A 204 7.48 -1.34 -16.47
C GLU A 204 7.79 -1.23 -17.96
N ASN A 205 8.37 -2.28 -18.57
CA ASN A 205 8.68 -2.33 -20.01
C ASN A 205 7.40 -2.30 -20.89
N GLU A 206 6.28 -2.81 -20.39
CA GLU A 206 4.97 -2.78 -21.02
C GLU A 206 4.18 -1.50 -20.75
N GLY A 207 4.74 -0.55 -19.99
CA GLY A 207 4.19 0.79 -19.78
C GLY A 207 3.56 1.05 -18.41
N ASP A 208 3.74 0.15 -17.42
CA ASP A 208 3.35 0.45 -16.04
C ASP A 208 4.31 1.50 -15.44
N PRO A 209 3.84 2.68 -15.03
CA PRO A 209 4.71 3.76 -14.56
C PRO A 209 5.24 3.54 -13.13
N TYR A 210 4.88 2.44 -12.47
CA TYR A 210 5.10 2.23 -11.04
C TYR A 210 6.56 2.42 -10.61
N GLY A 211 7.50 1.74 -11.27
CA GLY A 211 8.92 1.83 -10.93
C GLY A 211 9.45 3.25 -11.08
N HIS A 212 9.04 3.97 -12.13
CA HIS A 212 9.37 5.37 -12.31
C HIS A 212 8.78 6.24 -11.19
N GLN A 213 7.51 6.06 -10.84
CA GLN A 213 6.84 6.80 -9.77
C GLN A 213 7.46 6.53 -8.39
N CYS A 214 7.87 5.29 -8.11
CA CYS A 214 8.59 4.94 -6.87
C CYS A 214 9.93 5.70 -6.76
N ARG A 215 10.74 5.66 -7.81
CA ARG A 215 12.03 6.38 -7.86
C ARG A 215 11.83 7.89 -7.75
N HIS A 216 10.79 8.44 -8.37
CA HIS A 216 10.44 9.86 -8.28
C HIS A 216 10.02 10.23 -6.86
N THR A 217 9.14 9.45 -6.19
CA THR A 217 8.82 9.66 -4.77
C THR A 217 10.07 9.65 -3.90
N ALA A 218 10.97 8.69 -4.11
CA ALA A 218 12.22 8.59 -3.34
C ALA A 218 13.11 9.82 -3.53
N SER A 219 13.28 10.28 -4.76
CA SER A 219 14.05 11.49 -5.06
C SER A 219 13.47 12.74 -4.40
N LEU A 220 12.14 12.94 -4.50
CA LEU A 220 11.46 14.07 -3.88
C LEU A 220 11.54 14.03 -2.33
N LEU A 221 11.46 12.83 -1.75
CA LEU A 221 11.61 12.66 -0.31
C LEU A 221 13.05 12.96 0.14
N ALA A 222 14.04 12.46 -0.59
CA ALA A 222 15.45 12.76 -0.31
C ALA A 222 15.74 14.27 -0.40
N GLU A 223 15.24 14.94 -1.42
CA GLU A 223 15.33 16.41 -1.57
C GLU A 223 14.66 17.13 -0.39
N ALA A 224 13.43 16.74 -0.02
CA ALA A 224 12.71 17.34 1.11
C ALA A 224 13.43 17.14 2.45
N LEU A 225 14.22 16.06 2.60
CA LEU A 225 15.02 15.77 3.79
C LEU A 225 16.41 16.44 3.74
N GLY A 226 16.84 16.96 2.59
CA GLY A 226 18.19 17.51 2.39
C GLY A 226 19.28 16.44 2.34
N LEU A 227 18.94 15.22 1.87
CA LEU A 227 19.88 14.12 1.75
C LEU A 227 20.68 14.21 0.44
N GLU A 228 21.97 14.03 0.54
CA GLU A 228 22.88 13.97 -0.61
C GLU A 228 22.92 12.59 -1.27
N ALA A 229 23.47 12.53 -2.47
CA ALA A 229 23.74 11.27 -3.14
C ALA A 229 24.61 10.36 -2.27
N GLY A 230 24.21 9.09 -2.11
CA GLY A 230 24.91 8.13 -1.24
C GLY A 230 24.39 8.06 0.20
N GLN A 231 23.51 8.98 0.63
CA GLN A 231 22.87 8.91 1.95
C GLN A 231 21.52 8.21 1.93
N TRP A 232 21.03 7.84 0.75
CA TRP A 232 19.77 7.14 0.58
C TRP A 232 19.79 6.19 -0.61
N THR A 233 18.88 5.23 -0.58
CA THR A 233 18.69 4.25 -1.67
C THR A 233 17.20 3.92 -1.80
N ALA A 234 16.69 3.88 -3.03
CA ALA A 234 15.40 3.27 -3.34
C ALA A 234 15.60 1.80 -3.73
N SER A 235 14.81 0.90 -3.16
CA SER A 235 14.89 -0.54 -3.42
C SER A 235 13.50 -1.16 -3.50
N PHE A 236 13.42 -2.42 -3.97
CA PHE A 236 12.17 -3.14 -4.19
C PHE A 236 12.15 -4.47 -3.44
N GLN A 237 11.12 -4.67 -2.61
CA GLN A 237 10.92 -5.84 -1.76
C GLN A 237 9.94 -6.85 -2.35
N SER A 238 9.75 -7.98 -1.68
CA SER A 238 8.66 -8.95 -1.90
C SER A 238 8.70 -9.66 -3.25
N ARG A 239 9.88 -9.83 -3.85
CA ARG A 239 10.01 -10.55 -5.13
C ARG A 239 9.53 -12.00 -5.01
N PHE A 240 8.85 -12.46 -6.05
CA PHE A 240 8.28 -13.80 -6.09
C PHE A 240 8.55 -14.49 -7.43
N GLY A 241 8.81 -15.80 -7.37
CA GLY A 241 9.00 -16.62 -8.57
C GLY A 241 10.40 -16.50 -9.18
N LYS A 242 10.51 -16.82 -10.47
CA LYS A 242 11.80 -16.87 -11.22
C LYS A 242 11.98 -15.70 -12.17
N GLU A 243 10.95 -14.93 -12.41
CA GLU A 243 10.97 -13.77 -13.28
C GLU A 243 11.83 -12.65 -12.66
N GLU A 244 12.41 -11.80 -13.46
CA GLU A 244 13.10 -10.62 -12.98
C GLU A 244 12.10 -9.56 -12.53
N TRP A 245 12.37 -8.98 -11.34
CA TRP A 245 11.60 -7.92 -10.74
C TRP A 245 12.40 -6.63 -10.74
N LEU A 246 11.74 -5.50 -10.48
CA LEU A 246 12.41 -4.20 -10.36
C LEU A 246 13.56 -4.25 -9.36
N LYS A 247 14.66 -3.61 -9.72
CA LYS A 247 15.92 -3.57 -8.96
C LYS A 247 16.21 -2.15 -8.46
N PRO A 248 17.07 -2.02 -7.42
CA PRO A 248 17.74 -3.07 -6.66
C PRO A 248 16.80 -3.81 -5.68
N TYR A 249 17.09 -5.07 -5.38
CA TYR A 249 16.30 -5.86 -4.42
C TYR A 249 16.63 -5.48 -2.99
N THR A 250 15.61 -5.28 -2.15
CA THR A 250 15.76 -4.80 -0.77
C THR A 250 16.63 -5.74 0.08
N ASP A 251 16.34 -7.05 0.08
CA ASP A 251 17.07 -8.06 0.84
C ASP A 251 18.57 -8.12 0.49
N VAL A 252 18.88 -8.07 -0.81
CA VAL A 252 20.27 -8.07 -1.31
C VAL A 252 20.99 -6.78 -0.96
N THR A 253 20.30 -5.64 -1.12
CA THR A 253 20.85 -4.31 -0.83
C THR A 253 21.19 -4.17 0.64
N ILE A 254 20.26 -4.51 1.52
CA ILE A 254 20.41 -4.45 2.98
C ILE A 254 21.57 -5.36 3.43
N GLY A 255 21.65 -6.59 2.91
CA GLY A 255 22.70 -7.54 3.24
C GLY A 255 24.11 -7.07 2.85
N GLY A 256 24.23 -6.22 1.82
CA GLY A 256 25.51 -5.65 1.39
C GLY A 256 25.94 -4.38 2.13
N MET A 257 25.02 -3.68 2.77
CA MET A 257 25.28 -2.36 3.39
C MET A 257 26.32 -2.37 4.51
N PRO A 258 26.33 -3.34 5.45
CA PRO A 258 27.32 -3.35 6.53
C PRO A 258 28.77 -3.49 6.05
N ALA A 259 28.97 -4.26 4.96
CA ALA A 259 30.31 -4.38 4.34
C ALA A 259 30.74 -3.09 3.62
N ALA A 260 29.79 -2.28 3.17
CA ALA A 260 30.03 -0.96 2.59
C ALA A 260 30.20 0.16 3.65
N GLY A 261 30.21 -0.20 4.95
CA GLY A 261 30.44 0.75 6.04
C GLY A 261 29.17 1.37 6.65
N ILE A 262 27.97 0.99 6.16
CA ILE A 262 26.69 1.46 6.71
C ILE A 262 26.34 0.55 7.89
N LYS A 263 26.42 1.07 9.10
CA LYS A 263 26.17 0.30 10.34
C LYS A 263 24.83 0.61 10.99
N ARG A 264 24.26 1.77 10.72
CA ARG A 264 22.97 2.21 11.25
C ARG A 264 22.05 2.54 10.09
N LEU A 265 21.02 1.73 9.92
CA LEU A 265 20.09 1.81 8.79
C LEU A 265 18.70 2.22 9.26
N ASP A 266 18.15 3.27 8.64
CA ASP A 266 16.75 3.64 8.76
C ASP A 266 16.02 3.20 7.50
N VAL A 267 14.83 2.58 7.65
CA VAL A 267 14.03 2.07 6.52
C VAL A 267 12.62 2.62 6.58
N ILE A 268 12.14 3.16 5.46
CA ILE A 268 10.75 3.60 5.27
C ILE A 268 10.15 2.93 4.03
N CYS A 269 8.83 2.70 4.03
CA CYS A 269 8.11 2.07 2.92
C CYS A 269 7.09 3.03 2.29
N PRO A 270 7.50 3.96 1.39
CA PRO A 270 6.60 5.01 0.91
C PRO A 270 5.43 4.52 0.04
N ALA A 271 5.47 3.31 -0.52
CA ALA A 271 4.34 2.76 -1.27
C ALA A 271 3.16 2.32 -0.39
N PHE A 272 3.36 2.23 0.91
CA PHE A 272 2.37 1.72 1.86
C PHE A 272 1.75 2.87 2.65
N SER A 273 0.45 3.12 2.43
CA SER A 273 -0.28 4.14 3.18
C SER A 273 -0.64 3.69 4.61
N ALA A 274 -0.58 2.40 4.86
CA ALA A 274 -0.85 1.76 6.15
C ALA A 274 0.10 0.58 6.36
N ASP A 275 0.54 0.39 7.61
CA ASP A 275 1.31 -0.77 8.00
C ASP A 275 0.52 -2.06 7.76
N CYS A 276 1.22 -3.06 7.27
CA CYS A 276 0.68 -4.34 6.85
C CYS A 276 1.70 -5.46 7.09
N LEU A 277 1.43 -6.65 6.56
CA LEU A 277 2.34 -7.79 6.70
C LEU A 277 3.72 -7.48 6.10
N GLU A 278 3.74 -6.85 4.94
CA GLU A 278 4.93 -6.53 4.17
C GLU A 278 5.84 -5.51 4.86
N THR A 279 5.29 -4.64 5.69
CA THR A 279 6.08 -3.65 6.43
C THR A 279 6.51 -4.17 7.81
N LEU A 280 5.58 -4.80 8.55
CA LEU A 280 5.82 -5.20 9.94
C LEU A 280 6.56 -6.53 10.07
N GLU A 281 6.41 -7.42 9.10
CA GLU A 281 7.06 -8.72 9.14
C GLU A 281 8.25 -8.78 8.18
N GLU A 282 8.06 -8.47 6.89
CA GLU A 282 9.14 -8.58 5.91
C GLU A 282 10.25 -7.53 6.15
N ILE A 283 9.89 -6.26 6.40
CA ILE A 283 10.90 -5.21 6.63
C ILE A 283 11.38 -5.21 8.08
N GLN A 284 10.47 -5.09 9.04
CA GLN A 284 10.85 -4.86 10.44
C GLN A 284 11.42 -6.12 11.11
N VAL A 285 11.15 -7.33 10.59
CA VAL A 285 11.70 -8.57 11.13
C VAL A 285 12.71 -9.18 10.17
N GLN A 286 12.29 -9.68 9.00
CA GLN A 286 13.19 -10.44 8.10
C GLN A 286 14.36 -9.60 7.58
N ASN A 287 14.09 -8.40 7.06
CA ASN A 287 15.15 -7.54 6.52
C ASN A 287 16.05 -6.96 7.62
N ARG A 288 15.49 -6.69 8.82
CA ARG A 288 16.29 -6.35 9.99
C ARG A 288 17.27 -7.46 10.34
N ASP A 289 16.81 -8.71 10.39
CA ASP A 289 17.66 -9.86 10.73
C ASP A 289 18.77 -10.02 9.69
N ILE A 290 18.49 -9.89 8.39
CA ILE A 290 19.49 -9.89 7.31
C ILE A 290 20.56 -8.82 7.55
N PHE A 291 20.16 -7.60 7.91
CA PHE A 291 21.10 -6.49 8.16
C PHE A 291 21.98 -6.77 9.40
N MET A 292 21.37 -7.21 10.49
CA MET A 292 22.08 -7.48 11.74
C MET A 292 23.06 -8.67 11.60
N GLU A 293 22.65 -9.74 10.92
CA GLU A 293 23.49 -10.90 10.63
C GLU A 293 24.69 -10.55 9.72
N ALA A 294 24.51 -9.57 8.81
CA ALA A 294 25.57 -9.07 7.96
C ALA A 294 26.56 -8.13 8.68
N GLY A 295 26.35 -7.84 9.97
CA GLY A 295 27.22 -7.02 10.79
C GLY A 295 26.76 -5.56 10.90
N GLY A 296 25.48 -5.28 10.71
CA GLY A 296 24.83 -4.04 11.10
C GLY A 296 24.73 -3.88 12.62
N GLU A 297 24.63 -2.64 13.10
CA GLU A 297 24.60 -2.30 14.54
C GLU A 297 23.23 -1.81 14.99
N ARG A 298 22.51 -1.09 14.11
CA ARG A 298 21.16 -0.55 14.37
C ARG A 298 20.32 -0.56 13.12
N PHE A 299 19.13 -1.11 13.22
CA PHE A 299 18.10 -1.09 12.17
C PHE A 299 16.82 -0.50 12.76
N GLU A 300 16.34 0.58 12.15
CA GLU A 300 15.10 1.25 12.55
C GLU A 300 14.10 1.23 11.39
N TYR A 301 12.91 0.73 11.66
CA TYR A 301 11.78 0.84 10.74
C TYR A 301 10.97 2.08 11.07
N ILE A 302 10.82 2.97 10.10
CA ILE A 302 9.95 4.15 10.20
C ILE A 302 8.54 3.74 9.75
N PRO A 303 7.54 3.76 10.66
CA PRO A 303 6.19 3.32 10.33
C PRO A 303 5.61 4.04 9.11
N ALA A 304 4.75 3.36 8.36
CA ALA A 304 3.94 3.97 7.32
C ALA A 304 3.17 5.17 7.88
N LEU A 305 2.68 6.05 7.02
CA LEU A 305 1.96 7.25 7.47
C LEU A 305 0.69 6.93 8.26
N ASN A 306 0.10 5.76 8.08
CA ASN A 306 -1.05 5.31 8.86
C ASN A 306 -2.16 6.39 8.93
N SER A 307 -2.70 6.64 10.11
CA SER A 307 -3.67 7.70 10.37
C SER A 307 -3.02 9.00 10.90
N ASP A 308 -1.74 9.24 10.59
CA ASP A 308 -1.07 10.50 10.92
C ASP A 308 -1.82 11.70 10.37
N GLN A 309 -1.87 12.79 11.13
CA GLN A 309 -2.66 13.96 10.79
C GLN A 309 -2.21 14.62 9.47
N ALA A 310 -0.91 14.64 9.19
CA ALA A 310 -0.39 15.17 7.92
C ALA A 310 -0.86 14.33 6.73
N HIS A 311 -0.89 13.00 6.88
CA HIS A 311 -1.42 12.09 5.87
C HIS A 311 -2.92 12.30 5.63
N ILE A 312 -3.71 12.44 6.70
CA ILE A 312 -5.15 12.69 6.59
C ILE A 312 -5.43 14.04 5.92
N ARG A 313 -4.70 15.10 6.25
CA ARG A 313 -4.82 16.41 5.59
C ARG A 313 -4.48 16.35 4.10
N MET A 314 -3.45 15.61 3.74
CA MET A 314 -3.12 15.37 2.33
C MET A 314 -4.29 14.67 1.60
N MET A 315 -4.92 13.66 2.20
CA MET A 315 -6.11 13.02 1.62
C MET A 315 -7.27 14.03 1.47
N VAL A 316 -7.50 14.90 2.44
CA VAL A 316 -8.49 15.97 2.34
C VAL A 316 -8.17 16.89 1.16
N SER A 317 -6.92 17.31 0.99
CA SER A 317 -6.49 18.15 -0.13
C SER A 317 -6.76 17.48 -1.48
N LEU A 318 -6.45 16.20 -1.63
CA LEU A 318 -6.77 15.43 -2.84
C LEU A 318 -8.27 15.41 -3.13
N ILE A 319 -9.08 15.15 -2.11
CA ILE A 319 -10.54 15.06 -2.24
C ILE A 319 -11.15 16.41 -2.59
N CYS A 320 -10.72 17.50 -1.94
CA CYS A 320 -11.22 18.84 -2.19
C CYS A 320 -10.98 19.31 -3.64
N ARG A 321 -9.86 18.91 -4.26
CA ARG A 321 -9.61 19.16 -5.69
C ARG A 321 -10.62 18.46 -6.60
N GLU A 322 -11.08 17.28 -6.22
CA GLU A 322 -12.07 16.51 -6.99
C GLU A 322 -13.52 16.96 -6.71
N LEU A 323 -13.75 17.73 -5.64
CA LEU A 323 -15.06 18.30 -5.32
C LEU A 323 -15.32 19.58 -6.10
N ALA A 324 -14.27 20.34 -6.42
CA ALA A 324 -14.35 21.51 -7.26
C ALA A 324 -14.71 21.16 -8.70
#